data_d067ffdb8ab345d7ffd6c25b4269974e
#
_entry.id   d067ffdb8ab345d7ffd6c25b4269974e
#
_cell.length_a   1.000
_cell.length_b   1.000
_cell.length_c   1.000
_cell.angle_alpha   90.00
_cell.angle_beta   90.00
_cell.angle_gamma   90.00
#
_symmetry.space_group_name_H-M   'P 1'
#
loop_
_entity.id
_entity.type
_entity.pdbx_description
1 polymer ?
#
loop_
_entity_poly.entity_id
_entity_poly.type
_entity_poly.pdbx_seq_one_letter_code
_entity_poly.pdbx_strand_id
1 'polypeptide(L)'
;MKKRKLLIALLCGALVCLPLAGCNNKNGASGTDSSVQSEVSEDAGEQNSSDSSQEYTSDVFAMDTYMTLTAYGENAQEAVEAGIAEIQRLDDLLSTGKDTSEVAQINANGGGVLSEDTDYLVKRALDIYQSTNGAFDISIYPVMQLWGFTTGNFVVPSESDLAAKLALVDAGKIILSEENGQTSISLPEGMEIDLGGIAKGYTSGRVMDVMKSYGIKSAVINLGGNAHVLGNKTDGSQWKVGIQDPEDENGYLGGVSVTDKAIITSGGYERYFVDKDTGVKYHHIIDPKTGYSANNGLISVTIVSADSTLADGLSTSLFVLGTEDAIMMVVNLI
;
A
#
# COMPACT_ATOMS: atom_id res chain seq x y z
N MET A 1 -26.73 14.65 -25.28
CA MET A 1 -26.87 14.94 -23.80
C MET A 1 -25.61 14.45 -23.12
N LYS A 2 -24.72 15.36 -22.70
CA LYS A 2 -23.49 15.01 -21.97
C LYS A 2 -23.88 14.55 -20.55
N LYS A 3 -23.69 13.28 -20.26
CA LYS A 3 -23.82 12.76 -18.88
C LYS A 3 -22.71 13.41 -18.04
N ARG A 4 -23.07 14.30 -17.13
CA ARG A 4 -22.18 14.81 -16.08
C ARG A 4 -21.85 13.61 -15.19
N LYS A 5 -20.60 13.14 -15.24
CA LYS A 5 -20.06 12.21 -14.25
C LYS A 5 -20.02 12.96 -12.93
N LEU A 6 -20.79 12.50 -11.95
CA LEU A 6 -20.76 13.04 -10.59
C LEU A 6 -19.48 12.55 -9.94
N LEU A 7 -18.52 13.45 -9.74
CA LEU A 7 -17.27 13.16 -9.03
C LEU A 7 -17.59 13.23 -7.53
N ILE A 8 -17.81 12.10 -6.89
CA ILE A 8 -17.85 12.03 -5.43
C ILE A 8 -16.41 11.73 -5.00
N ALA A 9 -15.70 12.76 -4.58
CA ALA A 9 -14.37 12.65 -4.03
C ALA A 9 -14.46 12.13 -2.58
N LEU A 10 -14.48 10.81 -2.42
CA LEU A 10 -13.88 10.21 -1.23
C LEU A 10 -12.39 10.09 -1.56
N LEU A 11 -11.62 10.91 -0.91
CA LEU A 11 -10.24 11.31 -1.14
C LEU A 11 -9.27 10.22 -1.61
N CYS A 12 -8.57 10.46 -2.73
CA CYS A 12 -7.66 9.51 -3.34
C CYS A 12 -6.34 10.06 -3.84
N GLY A 13 -5.22 9.41 -3.61
CA GLY A 13 -4.07 9.64 -4.34
C GLY A 13 -2.71 9.31 -3.91
N ALA A 14 -1.70 9.27 -4.65
CA ALA A 14 -0.34 8.99 -4.28
C ALA A 14 0.58 10.22 -4.37
N LEU A 15 1.63 10.16 -3.59
CA LEU A 15 2.47 11.23 -3.10
C LEU A 15 3.73 11.49 -3.94
N VAL A 16 4.12 12.75 -4.04
CA VAL A 16 5.53 13.15 -4.07
C VAL A 16 5.71 14.35 -3.12
N CYS A 17 6.51 14.20 -2.05
CA CYS A 17 7.01 15.32 -1.27
C CYS A 17 8.24 15.90 -1.97
N LEU A 18 8.10 17.05 -2.64
CA LEU A 18 9.23 17.86 -3.04
C LEU A 18 9.37 19.02 -2.06
N PRO A 19 10.55 19.27 -1.47
CA PRO A 19 10.80 20.50 -0.76
C PRO A 19 10.89 21.64 -1.78
N LEU A 20 10.01 22.62 -1.68
CA LEU A 20 10.13 23.89 -2.41
C LEU A 20 11.24 24.71 -1.76
N ALA A 21 12.47 24.55 -2.24
CA ALA A 21 13.54 25.50 -2.01
C ALA A 21 13.30 26.72 -2.91
N GLY A 22 12.94 27.82 -2.33
CA GLY A 22 12.78 29.11 -3.01
C GLY A 22 14.15 29.63 -3.48
N CYS A 23 14.42 29.57 -4.77
CA CYS A 23 15.54 30.27 -5.38
C CYS A 23 15.12 31.68 -5.78
N ASN A 24 15.66 32.65 -5.09
CA ASN A 24 15.62 34.06 -5.52
C ASN A 24 16.80 34.31 -6.45
N ASN A 25 16.51 34.60 -7.71
CA ASN A 25 17.48 34.84 -8.77
C ASN A 25 17.82 36.35 -8.84
N LYS A 26 19.08 36.75 -8.73
CA LYS A 26 19.57 37.98 -9.28
C LYS A 26 21.00 37.80 -9.89
N ASN A 27 21.08 38.17 -11.13
CA ASN A 27 22.23 38.19 -12.02
C ASN A 27 23.45 39.00 -11.53
N GLY A 28 24.65 38.62 -12.01
CA GLY A 28 25.74 39.55 -12.08
C GLY A 28 27.14 38.91 -12.18
N ALA A 29 27.74 39.07 -13.29
CA ALA A 29 28.96 38.62 -13.90
C ALA A 29 30.31 38.71 -13.12
N SER A 30 31.20 37.79 -13.50
CA SER A 30 32.63 37.96 -13.80
C SER A 30 33.67 38.22 -12.69
N GLY A 31 34.73 37.34 -12.63
CA GLY A 31 36.09 37.81 -12.42
C GLY A 31 36.91 37.14 -11.30
N THR A 32 37.80 36.18 -11.71
CA THR A 32 39.20 35.98 -11.26
C THR A 32 39.57 35.86 -9.78
N ASP A 33 40.06 34.65 -9.47
CA ASP A 33 41.37 34.31 -8.84
C ASP A 33 41.87 35.09 -7.61
N SER A 34 42.09 34.39 -6.53
CA SER A 34 43.38 34.25 -5.80
C SER A 34 43.21 33.70 -4.39
N SER A 35 44.05 32.74 -4.11
CA SER A 35 44.38 32.13 -2.81
C SER A 35 44.73 33.13 -1.70
N VAL A 36 44.29 32.87 -0.45
CA VAL A 36 45.04 33.13 0.79
C VAL A 36 44.56 32.17 1.91
N GLN A 37 45.54 31.49 2.51
CA GLN A 37 45.44 30.79 3.80
C GLN A 37 45.47 31.76 4.96
N SER A 38 44.78 31.39 6.06
CA SER A 38 45.18 31.56 7.48
C SER A 38 43.90 31.43 8.35
N GLU A 39 43.87 30.74 9.30
CA GLU A 39 44.45 30.33 10.55
C GLU A 39 43.34 30.06 11.58
N VAL A 40 43.57 29.05 12.38
CA VAL A 40 42.77 28.46 13.47
C VAL A 40 42.53 29.46 14.58
N SER A 41 41.30 29.44 15.13
CA SER A 41 41.07 29.68 16.56
C SER A 41 39.95 28.78 17.07
N GLU A 42 40.36 27.84 17.91
CA GLU A 42 39.46 27.05 18.79
C GLU A 42 38.76 28.00 19.76
N ASP A 43 37.44 27.87 19.86
CA ASP A 43 36.75 28.17 21.12
C ASP A 43 35.61 27.17 21.31
N ALA A 44 35.72 26.43 22.39
CA ALA A 44 34.81 25.38 22.79
C ALA A 44 33.55 26.00 23.40
N GLY A 45 32.43 25.69 22.78
CA GLY A 45 31.10 25.94 23.33
C GLY A 45 30.18 24.80 22.93
N GLU A 46 30.17 23.71 23.72
CA GLU A 46 29.14 22.69 23.64
C GLU A 46 27.79 23.32 23.91
N GLN A 47 27.03 23.62 22.89
CA GLN A 47 25.57 23.72 22.95
C GLN A 47 25.00 22.46 22.34
N ASN A 48 24.56 21.58 23.22
CA ASN A 48 23.81 20.39 22.92
C ASN A 48 22.42 20.81 22.39
N SER A 49 22.35 21.21 21.13
CA SER A 49 21.09 21.31 20.41
C SER A 49 20.76 19.88 19.95
N SER A 50 19.73 19.28 20.55
CA SER A 50 19.15 18.03 20.07
C SER A 50 18.83 18.20 18.58
N ASP A 51 19.61 17.53 17.72
CA ASP A 51 19.54 17.66 16.26
C ASP A 51 18.28 16.94 15.74
N SER A 52 17.14 17.64 15.80
CA SER A 52 15.87 17.18 15.23
C SER A 52 15.83 17.34 13.70
N SER A 53 16.94 17.73 13.07
CA SER A 53 17.03 18.10 11.66
C SER A 53 17.68 17.02 10.78
N GLN A 54 18.20 15.94 11.35
CA GLN A 54 18.81 14.87 10.55
C GLN A 54 17.73 14.11 9.80
N GLU A 55 17.73 14.23 8.47
CA GLU A 55 16.86 13.49 7.56
C GLU A 55 17.62 12.29 7.00
N TYR A 56 16.98 11.14 6.96
CA TYR A 56 17.47 10.00 6.23
C TYR A 56 16.37 9.39 5.37
N THR A 57 16.69 9.17 4.09
CA THR A 57 15.77 8.56 3.11
C THR A 57 16.46 7.38 2.45
N SER A 58 15.71 6.30 2.26
CA SER A 58 16.17 5.13 1.50
C SER A 58 15.01 4.46 0.78
N ASP A 59 15.35 3.79 -0.32
CA ASP A 59 14.41 3.07 -1.17
C ASP A 59 14.64 1.56 -1.06
N VAL A 60 13.58 0.80 -1.29
CA VAL A 60 13.61 -0.66 -1.40
C VAL A 60 12.61 -1.14 -2.44
N PHE A 61 12.95 -2.19 -3.17
CA PHE A 61 11.99 -2.91 -4.01
C PHE A 61 11.55 -4.17 -3.28
N ALA A 62 10.27 -4.27 -2.94
CA ALA A 62 9.64 -5.41 -2.27
C ALA A 62 8.14 -5.45 -2.61
N MET A 63 7.47 -6.58 -2.42
CA MET A 63 6.03 -6.75 -2.70
C MET A 63 5.63 -6.25 -4.10
N ASP A 64 6.48 -6.51 -5.10
CA ASP A 64 6.32 -6.11 -6.51
C ASP A 64 6.23 -4.59 -6.74
N THR A 65 6.79 -3.76 -5.86
CA THR A 65 6.75 -2.31 -6.01
C THR A 65 7.99 -1.61 -5.43
N TYR A 66 8.23 -0.36 -5.86
CA TYR A 66 9.21 0.52 -5.24
C TYR A 66 8.60 1.20 -4.02
N MET A 67 9.38 1.26 -2.97
CA MET A 67 9.01 1.85 -1.69
C MET A 67 10.07 2.81 -1.22
N THR A 68 9.66 3.96 -0.68
CA THR A 68 10.53 5.00 -0.14
C THR A 68 10.20 5.25 1.32
N LEU A 69 11.21 5.27 2.17
CA LEU A 69 11.10 5.57 3.59
C LEU A 69 11.92 6.80 3.92
N THR A 70 11.33 7.77 4.59
CA THR A 70 12.01 8.97 5.10
C THR A 70 11.68 9.16 6.57
N ALA A 71 12.71 9.30 7.39
CA ALA A 71 12.58 9.61 8.81
C ALA A 71 13.42 10.83 9.20
N TYR A 72 13.04 11.48 10.29
CA TYR A 72 13.67 12.67 10.82
C TYR A 72 14.02 12.46 12.30
N GLY A 73 15.25 12.76 12.68
CA GLY A 73 15.76 12.69 14.05
C GLY A 73 17.08 11.95 14.16
N GLU A 74 17.59 11.85 15.38
CA GLU A 74 18.91 11.31 15.69
C GLU A 74 19.12 9.87 15.19
N ASN A 75 18.07 9.01 15.27
CA ASN A 75 18.14 7.61 14.86
C ASN A 75 17.45 7.37 13.50
N ALA A 76 17.38 8.39 12.64
CA ALA A 76 16.62 8.31 11.38
C ALA A 76 17.18 7.22 10.46
N GLN A 77 18.50 7.06 10.37
CA GLN A 77 19.12 6.05 9.53
C GLN A 77 18.80 4.64 10.03
N GLU A 78 19.06 4.37 11.30
CA GLU A 78 18.83 3.06 11.92
C GLU A 78 17.34 2.66 11.85
N ALA A 79 16.44 3.64 12.03
CA ALA A 79 15.00 3.42 11.95
C ALA A 79 14.56 3.06 10.52
N VAL A 80 15.09 3.75 9.51
CA VAL A 80 14.78 3.47 8.10
C VAL A 80 15.35 2.11 7.69
N GLU A 81 16.60 1.80 8.05
CA GLU A 81 17.23 0.50 7.76
C GLU A 81 16.45 -0.65 8.43
N ALA A 82 16.04 -0.50 9.69
CA ALA A 82 15.19 -1.47 10.37
C ALA A 82 13.80 -1.58 9.75
N GLY A 83 13.21 -0.47 9.28
CA GLY A 83 11.95 -0.46 8.54
C GLY A 83 12.04 -1.22 7.22
N ILE A 84 13.14 -1.06 6.48
CA ILE A 84 13.42 -1.83 5.25
C ILE A 84 13.56 -3.32 5.55
N ALA A 85 14.27 -3.68 6.62
CA ALA A 85 14.40 -5.07 7.04
C ALA A 85 13.04 -5.71 7.40
N GLU A 86 12.14 -4.95 8.05
CA GLU A 86 10.78 -5.42 8.34
C GLU A 86 9.94 -5.59 7.06
N ILE A 87 10.06 -4.68 6.08
CA ILE A 87 9.42 -4.84 4.77
C ILE A 87 9.88 -6.13 4.09
N GLN A 88 11.20 -6.37 4.05
CA GLN A 88 11.77 -7.57 3.44
C GLN A 88 11.31 -8.85 4.15
N ARG A 89 11.29 -8.83 5.49
CA ARG A 89 10.79 -9.95 6.30
C ARG A 89 9.33 -10.29 5.97
N LEU A 90 8.47 -9.26 5.86
CA LEU A 90 7.06 -9.45 5.54
C LEU A 90 6.85 -9.87 4.08
N ASP A 91 7.66 -9.38 3.15
CA ASP A 91 7.64 -9.84 1.76
C ASP A 91 8.04 -11.31 1.64
N ASP A 92 9.07 -11.75 2.40
CA ASP A 92 9.46 -13.16 2.45
C ASP A 92 8.39 -14.06 3.11
N LEU A 93 7.63 -13.53 4.05
CA LEU A 93 6.60 -14.27 4.77
C LEU A 93 5.30 -14.41 3.96
N LEU A 94 4.86 -13.33 3.28
CA LEU A 94 3.51 -13.19 2.74
C LEU A 94 3.42 -13.39 1.22
N SER A 95 4.56 -13.48 0.52
CA SER A 95 4.58 -13.60 -0.94
C SER A 95 3.94 -14.89 -1.43
N THR A 96 3.09 -14.80 -2.44
CA THR A 96 2.59 -15.97 -3.18
C THR A 96 3.60 -16.48 -4.21
N GLY A 97 4.60 -15.68 -4.58
CA GLY A 97 5.60 -15.99 -5.60
C GLY A 97 6.92 -16.57 -5.06
N LYS A 98 7.10 -16.65 -3.73
CA LYS A 98 8.29 -17.22 -3.10
C LYS A 98 7.91 -18.58 -2.49
N ASP A 99 8.38 -19.68 -3.05
CA ASP A 99 8.03 -21.05 -2.60
C ASP A 99 8.29 -21.30 -1.10
N THR A 100 9.21 -20.55 -0.50
CA THR A 100 9.58 -20.65 0.93
C THR A 100 8.71 -19.81 1.85
N SER A 101 7.83 -18.95 1.32
CA SER A 101 6.95 -18.10 2.12
C SER A 101 5.87 -18.93 2.84
N GLU A 102 5.37 -18.42 3.95
CA GLU A 102 4.28 -19.08 4.68
C GLU A 102 3.01 -19.19 3.82
N VAL A 103 2.65 -18.12 3.10
CA VAL A 103 1.44 -18.11 2.25
C VAL A 103 1.56 -19.12 1.08
N ALA A 104 2.72 -19.20 0.42
CA ALA A 104 2.94 -20.20 -0.62
C ALA A 104 2.88 -21.63 -0.07
N GLN A 105 3.42 -21.88 1.13
CA GLN A 105 3.34 -23.19 1.80
C GLN A 105 1.90 -23.54 2.20
N ILE A 106 1.12 -22.58 2.69
CA ILE A 106 -0.31 -22.77 2.97
C ILE A 106 -1.05 -23.16 1.69
N ASN A 107 -0.80 -22.46 0.58
CA ASN A 107 -1.42 -22.75 -0.71
C ASN A 107 -1.02 -24.14 -1.23
N ALA A 108 0.26 -24.49 -1.14
CA ALA A 108 0.76 -25.79 -1.62
C ALA A 108 0.23 -26.97 -0.81
N ASN A 109 0.00 -26.80 0.50
CA ASN A 109 -0.41 -27.88 1.40
C ASN A 109 -1.92 -27.89 1.69
N GLY A 110 -2.69 -26.91 1.22
CA GLY A 110 -4.10 -26.72 1.56
C GLY A 110 -4.33 -26.30 3.01
N GLY A 111 -3.32 -25.73 3.65
CA GLY A 111 -3.37 -25.25 5.02
C GLY A 111 -2.05 -25.32 5.76
N GLY A 112 -2.06 -24.92 7.03
CA GLY A 112 -0.86 -24.90 7.86
C GLY A 112 -1.08 -24.16 9.18
N VAL A 113 -0.03 -24.11 9.99
CA VAL A 113 0.01 -23.32 11.22
C VAL A 113 0.40 -21.89 10.84
N LEU A 114 -0.30 -20.90 11.40
CA LEU A 114 -0.08 -19.49 11.11
C LEU A 114 0.93 -18.88 12.08
N SER A 115 1.84 -18.08 11.55
CA SER A 115 2.61 -17.11 12.34
C SER A 115 1.69 -15.99 12.85
N GLU A 116 2.16 -15.20 13.80
CA GLU A 116 1.39 -14.09 14.39
C GLU A 116 0.94 -13.07 13.32
N ASP A 117 1.84 -12.72 12.39
CA ASP A 117 1.55 -11.78 11.31
C ASP A 117 0.48 -12.33 10.35
N THR A 118 0.62 -13.57 9.92
CA THR A 118 -0.31 -14.21 8.99
C THR A 118 -1.67 -14.48 9.65
N ASP A 119 -1.69 -14.90 10.93
CA ASP A 119 -2.92 -15.07 11.71
C ASP A 119 -3.71 -13.77 11.80
N TYR A 120 -3.03 -12.67 12.17
CA TYR A 120 -3.65 -11.36 12.21
C TYR A 120 -4.23 -10.95 10.85
N LEU A 121 -3.44 -11.10 9.77
CA LEU A 121 -3.88 -10.71 8.43
C LEU A 121 -5.03 -11.53 7.91
N VAL A 122 -5.00 -12.86 8.09
CA VAL A 122 -6.10 -13.75 7.66
C VAL A 122 -7.38 -13.43 8.42
N LYS A 123 -7.33 -13.29 9.75
CA LYS A 123 -8.49 -12.90 10.56
C LYS A 123 -9.06 -11.56 10.11
N ARG A 124 -8.17 -10.57 9.90
CA ARG A 124 -8.59 -9.24 9.46
C ARG A 124 -9.20 -9.25 8.06
N ALA A 125 -8.64 -10.05 7.14
CA ALA A 125 -9.18 -10.24 5.80
C ALA A 125 -10.56 -10.89 5.82
N LEU A 126 -10.78 -11.89 6.68
CA LEU A 126 -12.09 -12.52 6.85
C LEU A 126 -13.13 -11.57 7.46
N ASP A 127 -12.75 -10.70 8.39
CA ASP A 127 -13.61 -9.64 8.91
C ASP A 127 -14.05 -8.67 7.80
N ILE A 128 -13.10 -8.28 6.93
CA ILE A 128 -13.39 -7.42 5.78
C ILE A 128 -14.27 -8.17 4.76
N TYR A 129 -13.98 -9.43 4.47
CA TYR A 129 -14.82 -10.27 3.62
C TYR A 129 -16.28 -10.27 4.10
N GLN A 130 -16.51 -10.51 5.38
CA GLN A 130 -17.85 -10.52 5.97
C GLN A 130 -18.53 -9.14 5.91
N SER A 131 -17.82 -8.09 6.32
CA SER A 131 -18.37 -6.73 6.38
C SER A 131 -18.63 -6.13 4.99
N THR A 132 -17.93 -6.58 3.94
CA THR A 132 -18.06 -6.11 2.55
C THR A 132 -18.92 -7.05 1.69
N ASN A 133 -19.54 -8.08 2.30
CA ASN A 133 -20.35 -9.06 1.60
C ASN A 133 -19.63 -9.75 0.44
N GLY A 134 -18.34 -10.09 0.67
CA GLY A 134 -17.47 -10.78 -0.26
C GLY A 134 -16.86 -9.90 -1.35
N ALA A 135 -16.93 -8.57 -1.24
CA ALA A 135 -16.25 -7.67 -2.19
C ALA A 135 -14.72 -7.68 -2.03
N PHE A 136 -14.23 -8.02 -0.84
CA PHE A 136 -12.85 -8.35 -0.57
C PHE A 136 -12.75 -9.84 -0.28
N ASP A 137 -11.99 -10.57 -1.08
CA ASP A 137 -11.87 -12.03 -0.94
C ASP A 137 -10.43 -12.48 -1.19
N ILE A 138 -9.76 -12.96 -0.13
CA ILE A 138 -8.37 -13.43 -0.22
C ILE A 138 -8.23 -14.77 -0.97
N SER A 139 -9.31 -15.51 -1.20
CA SER A 139 -9.27 -16.74 -1.98
C SER A 139 -9.30 -16.51 -3.50
N ILE A 140 -9.20 -15.25 -3.94
CA ILE A 140 -9.18 -14.85 -5.36
C ILE A 140 -7.93 -15.33 -6.14
N TYR A 141 -6.90 -15.84 -5.47
CA TYR A 141 -5.61 -16.14 -6.06
C TYR A 141 -5.66 -17.06 -7.30
N PRO A 142 -6.47 -18.15 -7.34
CA PRO A 142 -6.58 -18.99 -8.54
C PRO A 142 -7.08 -18.24 -9.78
N VAL A 143 -7.90 -17.19 -9.58
CA VAL A 143 -8.37 -16.31 -10.67
C VAL A 143 -7.26 -15.34 -11.08
N MET A 144 -6.52 -14.77 -10.13
CA MET A 144 -5.38 -13.89 -10.40
C MET A 144 -4.29 -14.60 -11.21
N GLN A 145 -4.00 -15.85 -10.88
CA GLN A 145 -3.07 -16.72 -11.65
C GLN A 145 -3.57 -16.91 -13.08
N LEU A 146 -4.85 -17.22 -13.25
CA LEU A 146 -5.46 -17.48 -14.57
C LEU A 146 -5.37 -16.26 -15.49
N TRP A 147 -5.55 -15.05 -14.97
CA TRP A 147 -5.37 -13.79 -15.71
C TRP A 147 -3.90 -13.43 -15.97
N GLY A 148 -2.96 -14.09 -15.29
CA GLY A 148 -1.52 -13.82 -15.38
C GLY A 148 -1.05 -12.60 -14.59
N PHE A 149 -1.87 -12.04 -13.68
CA PHE A 149 -1.47 -10.90 -12.86
C PHE A 149 -0.36 -11.22 -11.86
N THR A 150 -0.18 -12.49 -11.52
CA THR A 150 0.87 -12.96 -10.60
C THR A 150 2.21 -13.22 -11.29
N THR A 151 2.22 -13.39 -12.62
CA THR A 151 3.41 -13.75 -13.39
C THR A 151 3.80 -12.72 -14.45
N GLY A 152 2.93 -11.74 -14.73
CA GLY A 152 3.08 -10.81 -15.84
C GLY A 152 2.77 -11.41 -17.23
N ASN A 153 2.40 -12.69 -17.30
CA ASN A 153 1.99 -13.35 -18.53
C ASN A 153 0.48 -13.16 -18.74
N PHE A 154 0.08 -11.94 -19.05
CA PHE A 154 -1.32 -11.57 -19.15
C PHE A 154 -2.06 -12.30 -20.27
N VAL A 155 -3.25 -12.82 -19.95
CA VAL A 155 -4.14 -13.49 -20.88
C VAL A 155 -5.60 -13.24 -20.49
N VAL A 156 -6.47 -13.11 -21.49
CA VAL A 156 -7.93 -13.13 -21.26
C VAL A 156 -8.36 -14.60 -21.18
N PRO A 157 -8.84 -15.09 -20.04
CA PRO A 157 -9.20 -16.50 -19.89
C PRO A 157 -10.45 -16.85 -20.69
N SER A 158 -10.60 -18.14 -21.03
CA SER A 158 -11.87 -18.64 -21.56
C SER A 158 -12.94 -18.60 -20.46
N GLU A 159 -14.23 -18.47 -20.86
CA GLU A 159 -15.35 -18.50 -19.89
C GLU A 159 -15.37 -19.81 -19.08
N SER A 160 -15.02 -20.94 -19.68
CA SER A 160 -14.99 -22.22 -18.99
C SER A 160 -13.88 -22.30 -17.94
N ASP A 161 -12.68 -21.81 -18.26
CA ASP A 161 -11.56 -21.81 -17.32
C ASP A 161 -11.80 -20.83 -16.17
N LEU A 162 -12.35 -19.65 -16.52
CA LEU A 162 -12.73 -18.66 -15.52
C LEU A 162 -13.80 -19.21 -14.55
N ALA A 163 -14.85 -19.83 -15.06
CA ALA A 163 -15.89 -20.44 -14.23
C ALA A 163 -15.33 -21.54 -13.32
N ALA A 164 -14.40 -22.36 -13.83
CA ALA A 164 -13.75 -23.41 -13.04
C ALA A 164 -12.91 -22.84 -11.88
N LYS A 165 -12.16 -21.75 -12.11
CA LYS A 165 -11.36 -21.10 -11.07
C LYS A 165 -12.21 -20.29 -10.10
N LEU A 166 -13.24 -19.61 -10.60
CA LEU A 166 -14.17 -18.83 -9.78
C LEU A 166 -14.95 -19.72 -8.78
N ALA A 167 -15.21 -20.97 -9.12
CA ALA A 167 -15.84 -21.94 -8.20
C ALA A 167 -14.98 -22.24 -6.95
N LEU A 168 -13.70 -21.91 -6.97
CA LEU A 168 -12.76 -22.06 -5.84
C LEU A 168 -12.71 -20.83 -4.94
N VAL A 169 -13.38 -19.73 -5.33
CA VAL A 169 -13.32 -18.43 -4.63
C VAL A 169 -14.52 -18.32 -3.68
N ASP A 170 -14.25 -18.38 -2.40
CA ASP A 170 -15.18 -18.13 -1.30
C ASP A 170 -14.42 -18.20 0.04
N ALA A 171 -13.87 -17.08 0.49
CA ALA A 171 -13.13 -17.02 1.76
C ALA A 171 -13.99 -17.42 2.99
N GLY A 172 -15.32 -17.39 2.88
CA GLY A 172 -16.23 -17.90 3.92
C GLY A 172 -16.11 -19.40 4.18
N LYS A 173 -15.44 -20.16 3.31
CA LYS A 173 -15.17 -21.59 3.48
C LYS A 173 -13.83 -21.89 4.16
N ILE A 174 -12.99 -20.88 4.38
CA ILE A 174 -11.73 -21.03 5.11
C ILE A 174 -12.05 -21.39 6.56
N ILE A 175 -11.36 -22.41 7.07
CA ILE A 175 -11.53 -22.87 8.45
C ILE A 175 -10.29 -22.45 9.25
N LEU A 176 -10.51 -21.70 10.32
CA LEU A 176 -9.49 -21.43 11.33
C LEU A 176 -9.78 -22.29 12.57
N SER A 177 -8.74 -22.91 13.10
CA SER A 177 -8.80 -23.67 14.36
C SER A 177 -7.68 -23.21 15.28
N GLU A 178 -8.01 -23.06 16.57
CA GLU A 178 -7.03 -22.65 17.58
C GLU A 178 -6.77 -23.81 18.54
N GLU A 179 -5.50 -24.18 18.70
CA GLU A 179 -5.08 -25.19 19.67
C GLU A 179 -3.81 -24.68 20.38
N ASN A 180 -3.83 -24.71 21.71
CA ASN A 180 -2.72 -24.27 22.58
C ASN A 180 -2.22 -22.84 22.30
N GLY A 181 -3.12 -21.94 21.89
CA GLY A 181 -2.79 -20.55 21.56
C GLY A 181 -2.14 -20.38 20.17
N GLN A 182 -2.20 -21.39 19.32
CA GLN A 182 -1.70 -21.35 17.94
C GLN A 182 -2.85 -21.57 16.97
N THR A 183 -2.99 -20.68 16.00
CA THR A 183 -4.00 -20.78 14.94
C THR A 183 -3.48 -21.61 13.78
N SER A 184 -4.33 -22.47 13.27
CA SER A 184 -4.12 -23.21 12.01
C SER A 184 -5.21 -22.84 11.02
N ILE A 185 -4.85 -22.75 9.74
CA ILE A 185 -5.74 -22.54 8.61
C ILE A 185 -5.91 -23.84 7.82
N SER A 186 -7.14 -24.11 7.35
CA SER A 186 -7.43 -25.19 6.40
C SER A 186 -8.23 -24.61 5.23
N LEU A 187 -7.77 -24.87 4.04
CA LEU A 187 -8.37 -24.45 2.77
C LEU A 187 -9.13 -25.62 2.13
N PRO A 188 -10.31 -25.40 1.54
CA PRO A 188 -10.97 -26.36 0.67
C PRO A 188 -10.05 -26.79 -0.49
N GLU A 189 -10.29 -27.98 -1.03
CA GLU A 189 -9.50 -28.52 -2.16
C GLU A 189 -9.46 -27.54 -3.34
N GLY A 190 -8.25 -27.20 -3.79
CA GLY A 190 -7.99 -26.30 -4.90
C GLY A 190 -8.12 -24.81 -4.58
N MET A 191 -8.57 -24.44 -3.37
CA MET A 191 -8.53 -23.05 -2.92
C MET A 191 -7.12 -22.65 -2.60
N GLU A 192 -6.75 -21.43 -3.01
CA GLU A 192 -5.48 -20.79 -2.69
C GLU A 192 -5.75 -19.34 -2.27
N ILE A 193 -4.93 -18.78 -1.40
CA ILE A 193 -5.11 -17.43 -0.86
C ILE A 193 -4.00 -16.47 -1.33
N ASP A 194 -4.36 -15.19 -1.42
CA ASP A 194 -3.44 -14.07 -1.66
C ASP A 194 -3.79 -12.93 -0.70
N LEU A 195 -2.78 -12.45 0.03
CA LEU A 195 -2.92 -11.35 0.98
C LEU A 195 -2.51 -9.99 0.39
N GLY A 196 -2.17 -9.92 -0.91
CA GLY A 196 -1.68 -8.70 -1.56
C GLY A 196 -2.60 -7.48 -1.47
N GLY A 197 -3.91 -7.70 -1.33
CA GLY A 197 -4.90 -6.62 -1.15
C GLY A 197 -4.97 -6.03 0.26
N ILE A 198 -4.16 -6.53 1.24
CA ILE A 198 -4.14 -6.05 2.63
C ILE A 198 -2.72 -5.98 3.20
N ALA A 199 -1.77 -6.68 2.58
CA ALA A 199 -0.41 -6.83 3.10
C ALA A 199 0.38 -5.52 3.11
N LYS A 200 0.21 -4.63 2.11
CA LYS A 200 0.91 -3.35 2.08
C LYS A 200 0.45 -2.40 3.18
N GLY A 201 -0.86 -2.38 3.45
CA GLY A 201 -1.41 -1.62 4.58
C GLY A 201 -0.87 -2.10 5.91
N TYR A 202 -0.84 -3.42 6.12
CA TYR A 202 -0.24 -4.03 7.30
C TYR A 202 1.25 -3.68 7.44
N THR A 203 2.02 -3.88 6.38
CA THR A 203 3.46 -3.57 6.34
C THR A 203 3.72 -2.12 6.68
N SER A 204 2.91 -1.18 6.16
CA SER A 204 3.07 0.23 6.48
C SER A 204 2.86 0.52 7.98
N GLY A 205 1.90 -0.14 8.60
CA GLY A 205 1.65 -0.06 10.04
C GLY A 205 2.84 -0.60 10.85
N ARG A 206 3.35 -1.78 10.48
CA ARG A 206 4.52 -2.39 11.12
C ARG A 206 5.78 -1.51 11.02
N VAL A 207 6.01 -0.94 9.83
CA VAL A 207 7.14 0.01 9.65
C VAL A 207 6.98 1.23 10.54
N MET A 208 5.76 1.79 10.70
CA MET A 208 5.54 2.90 11.63
C MET A 208 5.81 2.51 13.09
N ASP A 209 5.50 1.29 13.48
CA ASP A 209 5.81 0.80 14.83
C ASP A 209 7.33 0.60 15.02
N VAL A 210 8.05 0.12 14.01
CA VAL A 210 9.51 0.09 14.00
C VAL A 210 10.07 1.51 14.15
N MET A 211 9.62 2.48 13.34
CA MET A 211 10.05 3.89 13.44
C MET A 211 9.88 4.45 14.87
N LYS A 212 8.70 4.21 15.46
CA LYS A 212 8.41 4.64 16.85
C LYS A 212 9.34 3.99 17.86
N SER A 213 9.73 2.71 17.68
CA SER A 213 10.62 2.00 18.60
C SER A 213 12.03 2.59 18.64
N TYR A 214 12.46 3.24 17.55
CA TYR A 214 13.71 4.01 17.46
C TYR A 214 13.55 5.47 17.95
N GLY A 215 12.38 5.84 18.46
CA GLY A 215 12.11 7.18 18.98
C GLY A 215 11.79 8.23 17.90
N ILE A 216 11.57 7.80 16.65
CA ILE A 216 11.18 8.69 15.56
C ILE A 216 9.80 9.29 15.84
N LYS A 217 9.67 10.59 15.64
CA LYS A 217 8.43 11.35 15.82
C LYS A 217 7.90 12.00 14.54
N SER A 218 8.72 11.98 13.49
CA SER A 218 8.39 12.54 12.18
C SER A 218 8.92 11.61 11.10
N ALA A 219 8.03 11.00 10.33
CA ALA A 219 8.39 10.15 9.21
C ALA A 219 7.29 10.14 8.16
N VAL A 220 7.68 9.82 6.92
CA VAL A 220 6.77 9.53 5.83
C VAL A 220 7.29 8.31 5.06
N ILE A 221 6.42 7.38 4.78
CA ILE A 221 6.72 6.24 3.91
C ILE A 221 5.73 6.19 2.75
N ASN A 222 6.21 5.70 1.62
CA ASN A 222 5.39 5.42 0.44
C ASN A 222 5.67 3.99 -0.02
N LEU A 223 4.68 3.13 0.09
CA LEU A 223 4.76 1.72 -0.28
C LEU A 223 3.95 1.48 -1.56
N GLY A 224 4.52 1.84 -2.72
CA GLY A 224 3.86 1.65 -4.01
C GLY A 224 2.52 2.39 -4.13
N GLY A 225 2.51 3.69 -3.78
CA GLY A 225 1.31 4.51 -3.79
C GLY A 225 0.54 4.57 -2.46
N ASN A 226 0.79 3.65 -1.53
CA ASN A 226 0.24 3.69 -0.18
C ASN A 226 1.14 4.55 0.72
N ALA A 227 0.71 5.77 1.03
CA ALA A 227 1.44 6.67 1.91
C ALA A 227 1.03 6.46 3.38
N HIS A 228 1.99 6.55 4.31
CA HIS A 228 1.73 6.56 5.74
C HIS A 228 2.64 7.60 6.40
N VAL A 229 2.08 8.43 7.27
CA VAL A 229 2.82 9.49 7.95
C VAL A 229 2.79 9.30 9.46
N LEU A 230 3.92 9.58 10.10
CA LEU A 230 4.08 9.58 11.55
C LEU A 230 4.27 11.01 12.03
N GLY A 231 3.49 11.40 13.03
CA GLY A 231 3.54 12.71 13.64
C GLY A 231 3.32 13.86 12.64
N ASN A 232 3.88 15.01 12.98
CA ASN A 232 3.96 16.19 12.12
C ASN A 232 5.33 16.29 11.46
N LYS A 233 5.47 17.19 10.49
CA LYS A 233 6.77 17.59 9.95
C LYS A 233 7.65 18.23 11.04
N THR A 234 8.93 18.33 10.78
CA THR A 234 9.91 18.92 11.69
C THR A 234 9.64 20.41 12.03
N ASP A 235 8.92 21.13 11.16
CA ASP A 235 8.46 22.50 11.38
C ASP A 235 7.15 22.59 12.21
N GLY A 236 6.62 21.45 12.67
CA GLY A 236 5.37 21.35 13.43
C GLY A 236 4.10 21.34 12.58
N SER A 237 4.18 21.55 11.26
CA SER A 237 3.02 21.51 10.37
C SER A 237 2.59 20.07 10.08
N GLN A 238 1.31 19.90 9.71
CA GLN A 238 0.81 18.60 9.22
C GLN A 238 1.46 18.22 7.89
N TRP A 239 1.54 16.93 7.65
CA TRP A 239 1.90 16.39 6.35
C TRP A 239 0.82 16.73 5.32
N LYS A 240 1.25 17.20 4.15
CA LYS A 240 0.36 17.40 3.00
C LYS A 240 0.61 16.28 2.01
N VAL A 241 -0.39 15.44 1.84
CA VAL A 241 -0.35 14.30 0.92
C VAL A 241 -1.20 14.63 -0.30
N GLY A 242 -0.56 14.61 -1.48
CA GLY A 242 -1.23 14.84 -2.76
C GLY A 242 -2.07 13.63 -3.15
N ILE A 243 -3.18 13.90 -3.85
CA ILE A 243 -4.08 12.89 -4.41
C ILE A 243 -3.88 12.88 -5.91
N GLN A 244 -3.22 11.82 -6.43
CA GLN A 244 -2.91 11.72 -7.84
C GLN A 244 -4.18 11.71 -8.69
N ASP A 245 -4.14 12.40 -9.84
CA ASP A 245 -5.18 12.29 -10.84
C ASP A 245 -4.99 10.97 -11.62
N PRO A 246 -5.97 10.05 -11.58
CA PRO A 246 -5.86 8.78 -12.30
C PRO A 246 -5.85 8.94 -13.83
N GLU A 247 -6.20 10.11 -14.36
CA GLU A 247 -6.20 10.44 -15.79
C GLU A 247 -4.97 11.28 -16.20
N ASP A 248 -4.18 11.77 -15.22
CA ASP A 248 -2.92 12.54 -15.45
C ASP A 248 -1.86 12.12 -14.44
N GLU A 249 -0.87 11.37 -14.88
CA GLU A 249 0.24 10.86 -14.04
C GLU A 249 1.03 11.97 -13.32
N ASN A 250 1.00 13.21 -13.82
CA ASN A 250 1.68 14.36 -13.22
C ASN A 250 0.70 15.28 -12.46
N GLY A 251 -0.60 14.98 -12.50
CA GLY A 251 -1.67 15.78 -11.92
C GLY A 251 -2.07 15.32 -10.52
N TYR A 252 -2.75 16.22 -9.80
CA TYR A 252 -3.36 15.92 -8.51
C TYR A 252 -4.81 16.39 -8.51
N LEU A 253 -5.72 15.55 -8.04
CA LEU A 253 -7.12 15.91 -7.78
C LEU A 253 -7.25 16.86 -6.59
N GLY A 254 -6.29 16.80 -5.67
CA GLY A 254 -6.27 17.57 -4.45
C GLY A 254 -5.22 17.06 -3.47
N GLY A 255 -5.37 17.42 -2.20
CA GLY A 255 -4.48 16.94 -1.15
C GLY A 255 -5.14 16.97 0.22
N VAL A 256 -4.60 16.17 1.14
CA VAL A 256 -5.04 16.11 2.53
C VAL A 256 -3.92 16.55 3.46
N SER A 257 -4.30 17.25 4.52
CA SER A 257 -3.39 17.55 5.62
C SER A 257 -3.66 16.56 6.75
N VAL A 258 -2.65 15.79 7.14
CA VAL A 258 -2.79 14.65 8.05
C VAL A 258 -1.63 14.57 9.04
N THR A 259 -1.92 13.92 10.18
CA THR A 259 -0.98 13.53 11.24
C THR A 259 -1.34 12.10 11.66
N ASP A 260 -0.37 11.20 11.78
CA ASP A 260 -0.57 9.81 12.20
C ASP A 260 -1.66 9.09 11.38
N LYS A 261 -1.57 9.16 10.04
CA LYS A 261 -2.53 8.54 9.13
C LYS A 261 -1.86 7.82 7.99
N ALA A 262 -2.50 6.76 7.56
CA ALA A 262 -2.29 6.13 6.27
C ALA A 262 -3.27 6.72 5.23
N ILE A 263 -2.79 6.87 4.02
CA ILE A 263 -3.52 7.28 2.83
C ILE A 263 -3.31 6.18 1.80
N ILE A 264 -4.30 5.34 1.61
CA ILE A 264 -4.20 4.11 0.84
C ILE A 264 -5.11 4.17 -0.37
N THR A 265 -4.56 3.91 -1.54
CA THR A 265 -5.27 3.99 -2.82
C THR A 265 -5.30 2.63 -3.52
N SER A 266 -6.49 2.27 -4.01
CA SER A 266 -6.68 1.20 -4.99
C SER A 266 -7.14 1.80 -6.31
N GLY A 267 -6.42 1.53 -7.40
CA GLY A 267 -6.71 2.08 -8.72
C GLY A 267 -6.47 1.09 -9.86
N GLY A 268 -7.40 1.08 -10.82
CA GLY A 268 -7.30 0.22 -12.01
C GLY A 268 -6.24 0.66 -13.03
N TYR A 269 -5.50 1.73 -12.75
CA TYR A 269 -4.44 2.26 -13.61
C TYR A 269 -3.03 1.80 -13.19
N GLU A 270 -2.87 1.25 -11.99
CA GLU A 270 -1.55 0.86 -11.47
C GLU A 270 -1.01 -0.42 -12.11
N ARG A 271 -1.85 -1.46 -12.22
CA ARG A 271 -1.47 -2.74 -12.83
C ARG A 271 -2.57 -3.20 -13.76
N TYR A 272 -2.33 -3.14 -15.07
CA TYR A 272 -3.29 -3.52 -16.10
C TYR A 272 -2.59 -3.99 -17.38
N PHE A 273 -3.36 -4.61 -18.24
CA PHE A 273 -3.00 -4.83 -19.64
C PHE A 273 -4.16 -4.48 -20.58
N VAL A 274 -3.86 -4.26 -21.84
CA VAL A 274 -4.85 -4.06 -22.88
C VAL A 274 -4.82 -5.29 -23.78
N ASP A 275 -5.96 -5.95 -23.91
CA ASP A 275 -6.11 -7.07 -24.82
C ASP A 275 -5.90 -6.61 -26.26
N LYS A 276 -5.00 -7.26 -26.99
CA LYS A 276 -4.59 -6.83 -28.33
C LYS A 276 -5.65 -7.05 -29.39
N ASP A 277 -6.55 -8.03 -29.18
CA ASP A 277 -7.57 -8.41 -30.14
C ASP A 277 -8.84 -7.54 -30.01
N THR A 278 -9.21 -7.18 -28.78
CA THR A 278 -10.44 -6.45 -28.48
C THR A 278 -10.20 -4.98 -28.09
N GLY A 279 -8.99 -4.60 -27.72
CA GLY A 279 -8.66 -3.29 -27.17
C GLY A 279 -9.23 -3.04 -25.77
N VAL A 280 -9.77 -4.06 -25.11
CA VAL A 280 -10.33 -3.94 -23.75
C VAL A 280 -9.19 -3.89 -22.73
N LYS A 281 -9.29 -2.95 -21.78
CA LYS A 281 -8.36 -2.83 -20.64
C LYS A 281 -8.85 -3.71 -19.49
N TYR A 282 -7.95 -4.58 -19.00
CA TYR A 282 -8.15 -5.40 -17.82
C TYR A 282 -7.13 -5.04 -16.76
N HIS A 283 -7.57 -4.83 -15.52
CA HIS A 283 -6.72 -4.49 -14.39
C HIS A 283 -6.82 -5.54 -13.28
N HIS A 284 -5.87 -5.54 -12.37
CA HIS A 284 -5.67 -6.55 -11.33
C HIS A 284 -6.73 -6.56 -10.20
N ILE A 285 -7.56 -5.53 -10.08
CA ILE A 285 -8.63 -5.51 -9.07
C ILE A 285 -9.81 -6.31 -9.64
N ILE A 286 -9.86 -7.58 -9.26
CA ILE A 286 -10.86 -8.53 -9.75
C ILE A 286 -12.08 -8.51 -8.82
N ASP A 287 -13.27 -8.49 -9.41
CA ASP A 287 -14.52 -8.72 -8.69
C ASP A 287 -14.67 -10.22 -8.39
N PRO A 288 -14.69 -10.64 -7.12
CA PRO A 288 -14.80 -12.05 -6.73
C PRO A 288 -16.09 -12.73 -7.20
N LYS A 289 -17.13 -11.97 -7.53
CA LYS A 289 -18.40 -12.51 -8.00
C LYS A 289 -18.39 -12.86 -9.48
N THR A 290 -17.61 -12.14 -10.26
CA THR A 290 -17.60 -12.28 -11.73
C THR A 290 -16.28 -12.88 -12.26
N GLY A 291 -15.19 -12.75 -11.51
CA GLY A 291 -13.84 -13.15 -11.92
C GLY A 291 -13.22 -12.21 -12.95
N TYR A 292 -13.87 -11.11 -13.31
CA TYR A 292 -13.36 -10.06 -14.22
C TYR A 292 -12.88 -8.84 -13.42
N SER A 293 -12.07 -8.00 -14.07
CA SER A 293 -11.72 -6.69 -13.52
C SER A 293 -12.98 -5.90 -13.17
N ALA A 294 -13.05 -5.33 -11.96
CA ALA A 294 -14.20 -4.55 -11.50
C ALA A 294 -14.41 -3.33 -12.39
N ASN A 295 -15.55 -3.23 -13.05
CA ASN A 295 -15.89 -2.17 -13.99
C ASN A 295 -17.25 -1.55 -13.64
N ASN A 296 -17.28 -0.75 -12.59
CA ASN A 296 -18.47 -0.15 -12.01
C ASN A 296 -18.47 1.39 -12.04
N GLY A 297 -17.57 1.98 -12.83
CA GLY A 297 -17.46 3.42 -13.04
C GLY A 297 -16.49 4.13 -12.08
N LEU A 298 -15.89 3.44 -11.11
CA LEU A 298 -14.78 3.97 -10.31
C LEU A 298 -13.46 3.76 -11.05
N ILE A 299 -12.57 4.74 -10.93
CA ILE A 299 -11.18 4.68 -11.47
C ILE A 299 -10.19 4.46 -10.35
N SER A 300 -10.45 5.06 -9.18
CA SER A 300 -9.68 4.85 -7.95
C SER A 300 -10.52 5.08 -6.70
N VAL A 301 -10.07 4.51 -5.59
CA VAL A 301 -10.63 4.73 -4.25
C VAL A 301 -9.48 4.93 -3.29
N THR A 302 -9.55 5.96 -2.45
CA THR A 302 -8.57 6.16 -1.37
C THR A 302 -9.25 6.24 -0.02
N ILE A 303 -8.60 5.66 0.95
CA ILE A 303 -8.98 5.68 2.35
C ILE A 303 -7.92 6.42 3.15
N VAL A 304 -8.38 7.33 4.00
CA VAL A 304 -7.53 8.00 5.02
C VAL A 304 -7.91 7.44 6.38
N SER A 305 -6.98 6.74 7.02
CA SER A 305 -7.27 6.04 8.29
C SER A 305 -6.04 6.00 9.20
N ALA A 306 -6.26 5.82 10.51
CA ALA A 306 -5.21 5.45 11.45
C ALA A 306 -4.88 3.95 11.38
N ASP A 307 -5.83 3.12 10.95
CA ASP A 307 -5.66 1.70 10.71
C ASP A 307 -5.37 1.49 9.21
N SER A 308 -4.09 1.32 8.90
CA SER A 308 -3.61 1.15 7.53
C SER A 308 -4.00 -0.21 6.94
N THR A 309 -4.09 -1.25 7.77
CA THR A 309 -4.51 -2.59 7.34
C THR A 309 -5.96 -2.58 6.89
N LEU A 310 -6.84 -1.98 7.69
CA LEU A 310 -8.25 -1.80 7.32
C LEU A 310 -8.40 -0.95 6.07
N ALA A 311 -7.63 0.16 5.97
CA ALA A 311 -7.68 1.05 4.83
C ALA A 311 -7.35 0.35 3.51
N ASP A 312 -6.36 -0.56 3.51
CA ASP A 312 -5.93 -1.31 2.32
C ASP A 312 -7.05 -2.25 1.84
N GLY A 313 -7.58 -3.10 2.72
CA GLY A 313 -8.69 -3.98 2.37
C GLY A 313 -9.97 -3.23 1.97
N LEU A 314 -10.29 -2.11 2.65
CA LEU A 314 -11.45 -1.30 2.31
C LEU A 314 -11.30 -0.56 0.97
N SER A 315 -10.13 -0.06 0.63
CA SER A 315 -9.93 0.63 -0.66
C SER A 315 -10.23 -0.30 -1.84
N THR A 316 -9.77 -1.54 -1.76
CA THR A 316 -10.08 -2.60 -2.73
C THR A 316 -11.57 -2.97 -2.71
N SER A 317 -12.15 -3.17 -1.52
CA SER A 317 -13.57 -3.52 -1.38
C SER A 317 -14.50 -2.49 -2.00
N LEU A 318 -14.28 -1.21 -1.66
CA LEU A 318 -15.12 -0.12 -2.16
C LEU A 318 -14.95 0.08 -3.67
N PHE A 319 -13.74 -0.18 -4.19
CA PHE A 319 -13.51 -0.18 -5.63
C PHE A 319 -14.33 -1.27 -6.33
N VAL A 320 -14.40 -2.48 -5.76
CA VAL A 320 -15.18 -3.61 -6.29
C VAL A 320 -16.69 -3.34 -6.18
N LEU A 321 -17.17 -2.78 -5.07
CA LEU A 321 -18.58 -2.48 -4.83
C LEU A 321 -19.13 -1.41 -5.78
N GLY A 322 -18.30 -0.46 -6.20
CA GLY A 322 -18.74 0.68 -6.99
C GLY A 322 -19.42 1.76 -6.14
N THR A 323 -19.77 2.88 -6.80
CA THR A 323 -20.14 4.12 -6.09
C THR A 323 -21.37 3.97 -5.19
N GLU A 324 -22.42 3.31 -5.66
CA GLU A 324 -23.70 3.24 -4.93
C GLU A 324 -23.56 2.37 -3.67
N ASP A 325 -23.05 1.15 -3.82
CA ASP A 325 -22.90 0.22 -2.70
C ASP A 325 -21.80 0.67 -1.74
N ALA A 326 -20.72 1.29 -2.24
CA ALA A 326 -19.68 1.88 -1.42
C ALA A 326 -20.21 2.99 -0.50
N ILE A 327 -21.04 3.90 -1.01
CA ILE A 327 -21.69 4.95 -0.21
C ILE A 327 -22.60 4.33 0.85
N MET A 328 -23.42 3.35 0.47
CA MET A 328 -24.32 2.68 1.41
C MET A 328 -23.55 1.98 2.53
N MET A 329 -22.41 1.34 2.21
CA MET A 329 -21.54 0.72 3.19
C MET A 329 -20.97 1.74 4.17
N VAL A 330 -20.37 2.83 3.67
CA VAL A 330 -19.76 3.87 4.51
C VAL A 330 -20.80 4.54 5.42
N VAL A 331 -22.00 4.84 4.91
CA VAL A 331 -23.09 5.43 5.71
C VAL A 331 -23.54 4.51 6.83
N ASN A 332 -23.51 3.19 6.65
CA ASN A 332 -23.89 2.23 7.68
C ASN A 332 -22.77 1.98 8.73
N LEU A 333 -21.55 2.48 8.49
CA LEU A 333 -20.42 2.38 9.43
C LEU A 333 -20.29 3.62 10.35
N ILE A 334 -20.99 4.71 10.04
CA ILE A 334 -21.05 5.95 10.83
C ILE A 334 -22.27 5.95 11.73
#